data_289c6ef9c9129a11a05b23527df72540
#
_entry.id   289c6ef9c9129a11a05b23527df72540
#
_cell.length_a   1.000
_cell.length_b   1.000
_cell.length_c   1.000
_cell.angle_alpha   90.00
_cell.angle_beta   90.00
_cell.angle_gamma   90.00
#
_symmetry.space_group_name_H-M   'P 1'
#
loop_
_entity.id
_entity.type
_entity.pdbx_description
1 polymer ?
#
loop_
_entity_poly.entity_id
_entity_poly.type
_entity_poly.pdbx_seq_one_letter_code
_entity_poly.pdbx_strand_id
1 'polypeptide(L)'
;MRNAGLDEVQAGIKIAGRNINNLRYADDTTLMAESEELKSLLMKVKEESEEVGLKLNIQKMKIMASGPITSWQIDGETMETVTENFIFLDSKITADGDCSHEIKRHLLLGKNAMINLDSILKSRDITLPTNVHLVKTMVFAVVMCG
;
A
#
# COMPACT_ATOMS: atom_id res chain seq x y z
N MET A 1 3.91 11.76 -14.17
CA MET A 1 4.17 10.31 -14.27
C MET A 1 3.01 9.46 -14.85
N ARG A 2 2.15 10.00 -15.66
CA ARG A 2 0.99 9.24 -16.16
C ARG A 2 1.31 8.21 -17.27
N ASN A 3 2.49 8.22 -17.87
CA ASN A 3 2.85 7.37 -19.01
C ASN A 3 4.32 6.94 -19.00
N ALA A 4 4.80 6.45 -17.89
CA ALA A 4 6.13 5.85 -17.86
C ALA A 4 6.09 4.44 -18.48
N GLY A 5 5.71 4.24 -19.73
CA GLY A 5 5.83 2.99 -20.52
C GLY A 5 5.85 1.63 -19.76
N LEU A 6 5.48 1.64 -18.47
CA LEU A 6 5.55 0.47 -17.59
C LEU A 6 4.46 -0.57 -17.90
N ASP A 7 3.41 -0.16 -18.63
CA ASP A 7 2.31 -1.06 -18.98
C ASP A 7 2.69 -2.06 -20.07
N GLU A 8 3.79 -1.82 -20.83
CA GLU A 8 4.29 -2.73 -21.84
C GLU A 8 5.35 -3.72 -21.32
N VAL A 9 5.80 -3.56 -20.07
CA VAL A 9 6.78 -4.48 -19.48
C VAL A 9 6.06 -5.73 -18.99
N GLN A 10 6.50 -6.90 -19.42
CA GLN A 10 5.97 -8.20 -18.95
C GLN A 10 6.28 -8.47 -17.47
N ALA A 11 7.15 -7.68 -16.85
CA ALA A 11 7.48 -7.74 -15.43
C ALA A 11 6.24 -7.48 -14.56
N GLY A 12 6.14 -8.13 -13.41
CA GLY A 12 5.06 -7.95 -12.46
C GLY A 12 4.60 -9.23 -11.79
N ILE A 13 3.64 -9.09 -10.88
CA ILE A 13 3.00 -10.22 -10.20
C ILE A 13 1.56 -10.38 -10.65
N LYS A 14 1.08 -11.61 -10.75
CA LYS A 14 -0.30 -11.91 -11.15
C LYS A 14 -1.24 -11.86 -9.94
N ILE A 15 -2.15 -10.89 -9.92
CA ILE A 15 -3.21 -10.78 -8.92
C ILE A 15 -4.56 -10.88 -9.63
N ALA A 16 -5.38 -11.85 -9.24
CA ALA A 16 -6.69 -12.10 -9.84
C ALA A 16 -6.66 -12.17 -11.39
N GLY A 17 -5.62 -12.79 -11.96
CA GLY A 17 -5.44 -12.97 -13.40
C GLY A 17 -4.91 -11.74 -14.15
N ARG A 18 -4.67 -10.64 -13.47
CA ARG A 18 -4.07 -9.42 -14.05
C ARG A 18 -2.61 -9.31 -13.63
N ASN A 19 -1.74 -8.92 -14.57
CA ASN A 19 -0.36 -8.62 -14.26
C ASN A 19 -0.27 -7.21 -13.68
N ILE A 20 0.24 -7.09 -12.43
CA ILE A 20 0.41 -5.83 -11.73
C ILE A 20 1.90 -5.65 -11.46
N ASN A 21 2.49 -4.61 -12.01
CA ASN A 21 3.90 -4.27 -11.83
C ASN A 21 4.12 -3.00 -11.01
N ASN A 22 3.10 -2.17 -10.82
CA ASN A 22 3.17 -0.96 -10.02
C ASN A 22 1.82 -0.60 -9.40
N LEU A 23 1.88 0.06 -8.23
CA LEU A 23 0.77 0.77 -7.60
C LEU A 23 1.20 2.21 -7.35
N ARG A 24 0.38 3.17 -7.75
CA ARG A 24 0.71 4.60 -7.65
C ARG A 24 -0.40 5.35 -6.93
N TYR A 25 0.01 6.19 -6.00
CA TYR A 25 -0.88 7.10 -5.30
C TYR A 25 -0.13 8.42 -5.03
N ALA A 26 -0.56 9.50 -5.66
CA ALA A 26 0.11 10.79 -5.61
C ALA A 26 1.60 10.67 -6.00
N ASP A 27 2.50 10.93 -5.07
CA ASP A 27 3.96 10.80 -5.17
C ASP A 27 4.50 9.43 -4.70
N ASP A 28 3.68 8.63 -4.03
CA ASP A 28 4.06 7.29 -3.61
C ASP A 28 3.88 6.27 -4.75
N THR A 29 4.90 5.46 -4.98
CA THR A 29 4.89 4.41 -5.99
C THR A 29 5.49 3.13 -5.42
N THR A 30 4.77 2.04 -5.54
CA THR A 30 5.27 0.69 -5.23
C THR A 30 5.47 -0.07 -6.54
N LEU A 31 6.64 -0.64 -6.73
CA LEU A 31 6.96 -1.55 -7.84
C LEU A 31 6.89 -2.99 -7.35
N MET A 32 6.34 -3.88 -8.18
CA MET A 32 6.17 -5.29 -7.86
C MET A 32 6.66 -6.13 -9.03
N ALA A 33 7.58 -7.03 -8.78
CA ALA A 33 8.07 -8.01 -9.75
C ALA A 33 8.89 -9.10 -9.05
N GLU A 34 9.29 -10.11 -9.78
CA GLU A 34 10.34 -11.03 -9.36
C GLU A 34 11.70 -10.32 -9.29
N SER A 35 12.65 -10.84 -8.52
CA SER A 35 13.86 -10.12 -8.09
C SER A 35 14.66 -9.47 -9.24
N GLU A 36 14.92 -10.21 -10.31
CA GLU A 36 15.70 -9.70 -11.45
C GLU A 36 14.92 -8.66 -12.27
N GLU A 37 13.64 -8.92 -12.45
CA GLU A 37 12.75 -8.01 -13.18
C GLU A 37 12.54 -6.71 -12.39
N LEU A 38 12.48 -6.77 -11.06
CA LEU A 38 12.29 -5.60 -10.20
C LEU A 38 13.45 -4.59 -10.36
N LYS A 39 14.70 -5.09 -10.49
CA LYS A 39 15.87 -4.23 -10.72
C LYS A 39 15.77 -3.53 -12.07
N SER A 40 15.41 -4.26 -13.12
CA SER A 40 15.23 -3.70 -14.46
C SER A 40 14.13 -2.64 -14.49
N LEU A 41 12.99 -2.94 -13.83
CA LEU A 41 11.86 -2.03 -13.71
C LEU A 41 12.23 -0.74 -12.98
N LEU A 42 12.98 -0.85 -11.89
CA LEU A 42 13.42 0.30 -11.10
C LEU A 42 14.42 1.18 -11.88
N MET A 43 15.36 0.58 -12.61
CA MET A 43 16.30 1.33 -13.46
C MET A 43 15.55 2.11 -14.54
N LYS A 44 14.55 1.49 -15.18
CA LYS A 44 13.69 2.16 -16.17
C LYS A 44 12.94 3.35 -15.57
N VAL A 45 12.34 3.18 -14.39
CA VAL A 45 11.65 4.28 -13.65
C VAL A 45 12.62 5.41 -13.33
N LYS A 46 13.86 5.08 -12.95
CA LYS A 46 14.90 6.07 -12.67
C LYS A 46 15.23 6.87 -13.93
N GLU A 47 15.55 6.22 -15.05
CA GLU A 47 15.87 6.88 -16.31
C GLU A 47 14.75 7.82 -16.77
N GLU A 48 13.50 7.33 -16.81
CA GLU A 48 12.34 8.13 -17.21
C GLU A 48 12.06 9.29 -16.24
N SER A 49 12.33 9.13 -14.95
CA SER A 49 12.16 10.23 -13.98
C SER A 49 13.24 11.31 -14.16
N GLU A 50 14.47 10.93 -14.47
CA GLU A 50 15.58 11.86 -14.74
C GLU A 50 15.35 12.67 -16.02
N GLU A 51 14.77 12.06 -17.06
CA GLU A 51 14.40 12.75 -18.30
C GLU A 51 13.42 13.91 -18.09
N VAL A 52 12.51 13.79 -17.10
CA VAL A 52 11.57 14.85 -16.74
C VAL A 52 12.06 15.73 -15.58
N GLY A 53 13.35 15.61 -15.22
CA GLY A 53 13.99 16.42 -14.18
C GLY A 53 13.64 16.01 -12.74
N LEU A 54 13.08 14.82 -12.53
CA LEU A 54 12.78 14.27 -11.21
C LEU A 54 13.90 13.31 -10.79
N LYS A 55 14.33 13.40 -9.54
CA LYS A 55 15.31 12.47 -8.96
C LYS A 55 14.63 11.55 -7.95
N LEU A 56 14.89 10.26 -8.07
CA LEU A 56 14.47 9.28 -7.07
C LEU A 56 15.25 9.49 -5.77
N ASN A 57 14.55 9.49 -4.65
CA ASN A 57 15.18 9.56 -3.34
C ASN A 57 15.46 8.14 -2.84
N ILE A 58 16.65 7.60 -3.15
CA ILE A 58 17.07 6.24 -2.82
C ILE A 58 17.04 5.99 -1.31
N GLN A 59 17.37 7.00 -0.49
CA GLN A 59 17.35 6.86 0.98
C GLN A 59 15.95 6.66 1.57
N LYS A 60 14.91 7.10 0.85
CA LYS A 60 13.50 6.86 1.25
C LYS A 60 12.91 5.59 0.65
N MET A 61 13.61 4.96 -0.29
CA MET A 61 13.14 3.74 -0.91
C MET A 61 13.34 2.56 0.03
N LYS A 62 12.34 1.69 0.06
CA LYS A 62 12.36 0.46 0.85
C LYS A 62 12.08 -0.73 -0.05
N ILE A 63 12.77 -1.83 0.22
CA ILE A 63 12.56 -3.08 -0.48
C ILE A 63 12.05 -4.15 0.47
N MET A 64 11.04 -4.88 0.04
CA MET A 64 10.50 -6.03 0.76
C MET A 64 10.45 -7.24 -0.18
N ALA A 65 10.80 -8.41 0.31
CA ALA A 65 10.60 -9.66 -0.42
C ALA A 65 10.07 -10.75 0.49
N SER A 66 9.43 -11.75 -0.12
CA SER A 66 8.95 -12.95 0.54
C SER A 66 10.04 -14.00 0.79
N GLY A 67 11.30 -13.70 0.51
CA GLY A 67 12.46 -14.58 0.68
C GLY A 67 13.68 -13.84 1.22
N PRO A 68 14.78 -14.57 1.47
CA PRO A 68 16.01 -13.94 1.97
C PRO A 68 16.56 -12.97 0.92
N ILE A 69 16.57 -11.68 1.26
CA ILE A 69 17.25 -10.67 0.46
C ILE A 69 18.61 -10.39 1.08
N THR A 70 19.65 -10.53 0.26
CA THR A 70 20.93 -9.89 0.47
C THR A 70 20.83 -8.44 0.00
N SER A 71 21.57 -7.54 0.61
CA SER A 71 21.53 -6.09 0.35
C SER A 71 21.35 -5.70 -1.13
N TRP A 72 20.41 -4.81 -1.40
CA TRP A 72 20.23 -4.19 -2.72
C TRP A 72 20.95 -2.85 -2.78
N GLN A 73 21.72 -2.65 -3.86
CA GLN A 73 22.42 -1.40 -4.12
C GLN A 73 22.01 -0.81 -5.46
N ILE A 74 21.80 0.51 -5.47
CA ILE A 74 21.56 1.32 -6.65
C ILE A 74 22.54 2.48 -6.60
N ASP A 75 23.32 2.65 -7.67
CA ASP A 75 24.35 3.70 -7.78
C ASP A 75 25.34 3.74 -6.61
N GLY A 76 25.64 2.59 -5.99
CA GLY A 76 26.51 2.50 -4.83
C GLY A 76 25.84 2.82 -3.49
N GLU A 77 24.58 3.24 -3.48
CA GLU A 77 23.78 3.43 -2.27
C GLU A 77 23.02 2.15 -1.91
N THR A 78 23.05 1.77 -0.65
CA THR A 78 22.34 0.59 -0.15
C THR A 78 20.91 0.96 0.21
N MET A 79 19.94 0.24 -0.33
CA MET A 79 18.53 0.41 0.02
C MET A 79 18.20 -0.22 1.36
N GLU A 80 17.28 0.40 2.11
CA GLU A 80 16.73 -0.19 3.33
C GLU A 80 15.90 -1.43 3.00
N THR A 81 16.29 -2.58 3.57
CA THR A 81 15.54 -3.82 3.46
C THR A 81 14.57 -3.96 4.62
N VAL A 82 13.29 -4.10 4.31
CA VAL A 82 12.25 -4.33 5.31
C VAL A 82 11.98 -5.82 5.41
N THR A 83 12.23 -6.40 6.58
CA THR A 83 12.15 -7.85 6.81
C THR A 83 10.82 -8.31 7.40
N GLU A 84 10.10 -7.44 8.11
CA GLU A 84 8.90 -7.86 8.83
C GLU A 84 7.63 -7.27 8.24
N ASN A 85 7.51 -5.94 8.22
CA ASN A 85 6.30 -5.28 7.75
C ASN A 85 6.60 -3.88 7.23
N PHE A 86 5.76 -3.43 6.31
CA PHE A 86 5.81 -2.12 5.69
C PHE A 86 4.41 -1.51 5.67
N ILE A 87 4.30 -0.21 5.95
CA ILE A 87 3.04 0.52 5.84
C ILE A 87 3.01 1.24 4.51
N PHE A 88 2.04 0.91 3.68
CA PHE A 88 1.78 1.56 2.40
C PHE A 88 0.32 2.00 2.34
N LEU A 89 0.09 3.30 2.13
CA LEU A 89 -1.26 3.90 2.10
C LEU A 89 -2.11 3.48 3.32
N ASP A 90 -1.53 3.59 4.50
CA ASP A 90 -2.12 3.19 5.78
C ASP A 90 -2.44 1.69 5.94
N SER A 91 -2.09 0.85 4.96
CA SER A 91 -2.22 -0.61 5.04
C SER A 91 -0.90 -1.26 5.44
N LYS A 92 -0.97 -2.20 6.38
CA LYS A 92 0.18 -2.97 6.84
C LYS A 92 0.39 -4.18 5.93
N ILE A 93 1.51 -4.17 5.21
CA ILE A 93 1.94 -5.27 4.35
C ILE A 93 3.04 -6.05 5.08
N THR A 94 2.93 -7.37 5.12
CA THR A 94 3.91 -8.27 5.73
C THR A 94 4.63 -9.08 4.65
N ALA A 95 5.89 -9.42 4.90
CA ALA A 95 6.73 -10.15 3.94
C ALA A 95 6.24 -11.58 3.67
N ASP A 96 5.53 -12.19 4.63
CA ASP A 96 4.90 -13.51 4.51
C ASP A 96 3.51 -13.49 3.84
N GLY A 97 2.99 -12.29 3.53
CA GLY A 97 1.66 -12.11 2.94
C GLY A 97 0.51 -12.35 3.93
N ASP A 98 0.77 -12.46 5.23
CA ASP A 98 -0.28 -12.63 6.24
C ASP A 98 -1.03 -11.31 6.49
N CYS A 99 -2.26 -11.23 6.02
CA CYS A 99 -3.15 -10.09 6.24
C CYS A 99 -3.88 -10.09 7.60
N SER A 100 -3.69 -11.12 8.44
CA SER A 100 -4.41 -11.27 9.71
C SER A 100 -4.24 -10.09 10.65
N HIS A 101 -3.04 -9.51 10.68
CA HIS A 101 -2.74 -8.34 11.50
C HIS A 101 -3.48 -7.09 11.01
N GLU A 102 -3.54 -6.90 9.71
CA GLU A 102 -4.24 -5.77 9.09
C GLU A 102 -5.75 -5.89 9.30
N ILE A 103 -6.32 -7.07 9.12
CA ILE A 103 -7.74 -7.33 9.39
C ILE A 103 -8.08 -7.02 10.85
N LYS A 104 -7.26 -7.49 11.81
CA LYS A 104 -7.46 -7.20 13.23
C LYS A 104 -7.36 -5.71 13.53
N ARG A 105 -6.43 -4.99 12.90
CA ARG A 105 -6.29 -3.54 13.03
C ARG A 105 -7.55 -2.82 12.58
N HIS A 106 -8.06 -3.14 11.39
CA HIS A 106 -9.29 -2.54 10.85
C HIS A 106 -10.51 -2.84 11.71
N LEU A 107 -10.66 -4.07 12.21
CA LEU A 107 -11.73 -4.43 13.14
C LEU A 107 -11.66 -3.64 14.44
N LEU A 108 -10.44 -3.41 14.97
CA LEU A 108 -10.24 -2.61 16.17
C LEU A 108 -10.61 -1.13 15.93
N LEU A 109 -10.20 -0.57 14.78
CA LEU A 109 -10.58 0.79 14.40
C LEU A 109 -12.10 0.93 14.25
N GLY A 110 -12.77 -0.03 13.61
CA GLY A 110 -14.23 -0.06 13.51
C GLY A 110 -14.91 -0.15 14.86
N LYS A 111 -14.40 -0.99 15.78
CA LYS A 111 -14.90 -1.06 17.16
C LYS A 111 -14.76 0.28 17.89
N ASN A 112 -13.61 0.95 17.76
CA ASN A 112 -13.38 2.24 18.36
C ASN A 112 -14.31 3.32 17.77
N ALA A 113 -14.54 3.29 16.46
CA ALA A 113 -15.51 4.18 15.80
C ALA A 113 -16.93 3.96 16.34
N MET A 114 -17.36 2.70 16.55
CA MET A 114 -18.65 2.38 17.17
C MET A 114 -18.76 2.92 18.61
N ILE A 115 -17.70 2.77 19.41
CA ILE A 115 -17.65 3.28 20.79
C ILE A 115 -17.79 4.80 20.78
N ASN A 116 -17.10 5.50 19.90
CA ASN A 116 -17.17 6.95 19.77
C ASN A 116 -18.56 7.45 19.33
N LEU A 117 -19.30 6.63 18.58
CA LEU A 117 -20.67 6.94 18.17
C LEU A 117 -21.73 6.51 19.19
N ASP A 118 -21.37 5.81 20.26
CA ASP A 118 -22.32 5.18 21.19
C ASP A 118 -23.35 6.18 21.77
N SER A 119 -22.92 7.38 22.16
CA SER A 119 -23.78 8.43 22.66
C SER A 119 -24.82 8.91 21.64
N ILE A 120 -24.39 8.98 20.36
CA ILE A 120 -25.25 9.38 19.24
C ILE A 120 -26.25 8.27 18.92
N LEU A 121 -25.76 7.02 18.81
CA LEU A 121 -26.58 5.86 18.47
C LEU A 121 -27.64 5.54 19.53
N LYS A 122 -27.41 5.90 20.81
CA LYS A 122 -28.34 5.74 21.92
C LYS A 122 -29.30 6.92 22.10
N SER A 123 -29.13 8.01 21.35
CA SER A 123 -30.02 9.17 21.42
C SER A 123 -31.42 8.80 20.92
N ARG A 124 -32.45 9.18 21.71
CA ARG A 124 -33.86 8.97 21.32
C ARG A 124 -34.34 9.91 20.22
N ASP A 125 -33.58 10.98 19.97
CA ASP A 125 -33.95 12.01 18.98
C ASP A 125 -33.52 11.60 17.56
N ILE A 126 -32.73 10.51 17.43
CA ILE A 126 -32.21 10.04 16.15
C ILE A 126 -32.96 8.79 15.72
N THR A 127 -33.49 8.83 14.50
CA THR A 127 -34.27 7.71 13.95
C THR A 127 -33.39 6.51 13.61
N LEU A 128 -33.97 5.30 13.65
CA LEU A 128 -33.25 4.08 13.28
C LEU A 128 -32.62 4.13 11.87
N PRO A 129 -33.30 4.64 10.81
CA PRO A 129 -32.67 4.79 9.50
C PRO A 129 -31.41 5.70 9.52
N THR A 130 -31.43 6.76 10.30
CA THR A 130 -30.28 7.66 10.46
C THR A 130 -29.12 6.96 11.18
N ASN A 131 -29.41 6.20 12.24
CA ASN A 131 -28.38 5.40 12.93
C ASN A 131 -27.75 4.37 11.98
N VAL A 132 -28.54 3.67 11.17
CA VAL A 132 -28.03 2.72 10.16
C VAL A 132 -27.16 3.43 9.13
N HIS A 133 -27.56 4.63 8.69
CA HIS A 133 -26.78 5.43 7.76
C HIS A 133 -25.42 5.85 8.36
N LEU A 134 -25.41 6.34 9.61
CA LEU A 134 -24.18 6.70 10.33
C LEU A 134 -23.21 5.51 10.45
N VAL A 135 -23.70 4.35 10.85
CA VAL A 135 -22.86 3.15 10.96
C VAL A 135 -22.29 2.77 9.58
N LYS A 136 -23.10 2.78 8.52
CA LYS A 136 -22.64 2.47 7.16
C LYS A 136 -21.58 3.46 6.66
N THR A 137 -21.76 4.74 6.88
CA THR A 137 -20.85 5.75 6.34
C THR A 137 -19.59 5.93 7.17
N MET A 138 -19.64 5.77 8.47
CA MET A 138 -18.52 6.04 9.36
C MET A 138 -17.78 4.77 9.78
N VAL A 139 -18.48 3.74 10.22
CA VAL A 139 -17.86 2.52 10.75
C VAL A 139 -17.41 1.60 9.61
N PHE A 140 -18.27 1.36 8.62
CA PHE A 140 -17.90 0.53 7.47
C PHE A 140 -16.78 1.14 6.65
N ALA A 141 -16.76 2.46 6.47
CA ALA A 141 -15.65 3.13 5.78
C ALA A 141 -14.31 2.86 6.48
N VAL A 142 -14.26 2.98 7.82
CA VAL A 142 -13.05 2.70 8.61
C VAL A 142 -12.65 1.23 8.55
N VAL A 143 -13.60 0.29 8.58
CA VAL A 143 -13.31 -1.15 8.50
C VAL A 143 -12.83 -1.57 7.11
N MET A 144 -13.35 -0.96 6.05
CA MET A 144 -13.07 -1.37 4.66
C MET A 144 -11.92 -0.62 4.02
N CYS A 145 -11.65 0.62 4.44
CA CYS A 145 -10.63 1.48 3.83
C CYS A 145 -9.50 1.88 4.79
N GLY A 146 -9.71 1.72 6.09
CA GLY A 146 -8.74 2.08 7.15
C GLY A 146 -8.80 3.52 7.55
#